data_14f5de47ae096cbe023a7a3fd1a8ab6c
#
_entry.id   14f5de47ae096cbe023a7a3fd1a8ab6c
#
_cell.length_a   1.000
_cell.length_b   1.000
_cell.length_c   1.000
_cell.angle_alpha   90.00
_cell.angle_beta   90.00
_cell.angle_gamma   90.00
#
_symmetry.space_group_name_H-M   'P 1'
#
loop_
_entity.id
_entity.type
_entity.pdbx_description
1 polymer ?
#
loop_
_entity_poly.entity_id
_entity_poly.type
_entity_poly.pdbx_seq_one_letter_code
_entity_poly.pdbx_strand_id
1 'polypeptide(L)'
;APGTSRVIDVGAAIPAIPATATAIAYNLTAVDTGSAGYLAITPGDRAAFSASTLNWSTARDVVANGTVVGLDAAHHVEVFARGSATHVIIDVVGFYSPVSSTPDGALFHPLHPARAYDSRWSDNRLAPTAGERLINVADSRTGDSGALIIPGVVPATAIAVEFNLTITDTRGSAGFVSIRPSWASGSPTTSTANWPSPSFTRANASLVMCNRQRLITARAGGDATTHIVLDTLGYYAPRATI
;
A
#
# COMPACT_ATOMS: atom_id res chain seq x y z
N ALA A 1 12.39 -0.09 -20.42
CA ALA A 1 13.86 -0.03 -20.61
C ALA A 1 14.43 1.22 -19.93
N PRO A 2 15.70 1.23 -19.49
CA PRO A 2 16.33 2.41 -18.89
C PRO A 2 16.33 3.58 -19.89
N GLY A 3 16.13 4.81 -19.37
CA GLY A 3 16.09 6.02 -20.20
C GLY A 3 14.80 6.25 -20.96
N THR A 4 13.81 5.37 -20.82
CA THR A 4 12.50 5.49 -21.47
C THR A 4 11.42 5.93 -20.49
N SER A 5 10.31 6.41 -21.04
CA SER A 5 9.04 6.58 -20.30
C SER A 5 7.92 5.84 -21.00
N ARG A 6 6.81 5.69 -20.28
CA ARG A 6 5.56 5.10 -20.79
C ARG A 6 4.37 5.83 -20.19
N VAL A 7 3.50 6.31 -21.03
CA VAL A 7 2.19 6.82 -20.64
C VAL A 7 1.24 5.63 -20.44
N ILE A 8 0.50 5.66 -19.35
CA ILE A 8 -0.48 4.65 -18.96
C ILE A 8 -1.83 5.34 -18.80
N ASP A 9 -2.82 4.88 -19.55
CA ASP A 9 -4.20 5.28 -19.42
C ASP A 9 -4.84 4.53 -18.25
N VAL A 10 -4.91 5.20 -17.10
CA VAL A 10 -5.46 4.62 -15.86
C VAL A 10 -6.97 4.56 -15.93
N GLY A 11 -7.61 5.55 -16.61
CA GLY A 11 -9.06 5.60 -16.79
C GLY A 11 -9.58 4.41 -17.60
N ALA A 12 -8.91 4.10 -18.71
CA ALA A 12 -9.28 2.92 -19.52
C ALA A 12 -8.96 1.60 -18.83
N ALA A 13 -7.83 1.54 -18.08
CA ALA A 13 -7.42 0.33 -17.38
C ALA A 13 -8.33 -0.01 -16.19
N ILE A 14 -8.92 1.00 -15.53
CA ILE A 14 -9.75 0.84 -14.34
C ILE A 14 -11.05 1.66 -14.48
N PRO A 15 -12.08 1.11 -15.14
CA PRO A 15 -13.35 1.82 -15.40
C PRO A 15 -14.10 2.29 -14.13
N ALA A 16 -13.73 1.80 -12.97
CA ALA A 16 -14.28 2.25 -11.67
C ALA A 16 -13.79 3.63 -11.24
N ILE A 17 -12.73 4.17 -11.87
CA ILE A 17 -12.24 5.52 -11.60
C ILE A 17 -13.17 6.53 -12.29
N PRO A 18 -13.85 7.43 -11.56
CA PRO A 18 -14.79 8.36 -12.16
C PRO A 18 -14.06 9.45 -12.95
N ALA A 19 -14.74 10.01 -13.95
CA ALA A 19 -14.22 11.13 -14.77
C ALA A 19 -13.85 12.39 -13.94
N THR A 20 -14.31 12.49 -12.71
CA THR A 20 -13.98 13.57 -11.76
C THR A 20 -12.71 13.32 -10.98
N ALA A 21 -12.07 12.16 -11.11
CA ALA A 21 -10.84 11.85 -10.40
C ALA A 21 -9.70 12.77 -10.85
N THR A 22 -8.98 13.31 -9.89
CA THR A 22 -7.82 14.19 -10.13
C THR A 22 -6.50 13.59 -9.69
N ALA A 23 -6.55 12.50 -8.88
CA ALA A 23 -5.37 11.76 -8.45
C ALA A 23 -5.75 10.33 -8.08
N ILE A 24 -4.76 9.45 -8.06
CA ILE A 24 -4.88 8.07 -7.56
C ILE A 24 -3.92 7.81 -6.41
N ALA A 25 -4.40 7.01 -5.42
CA ALA A 25 -3.54 6.30 -4.49
C ALA A 25 -3.21 4.93 -5.08
N TYR A 26 -1.96 4.55 -5.08
CA TYR A 26 -1.49 3.32 -5.73
C TYR A 26 -0.28 2.72 -5.01
N ASN A 27 -0.07 1.43 -5.22
CA ASN A 27 1.16 0.73 -4.87
C ASN A 27 1.96 0.48 -6.16
N LEU A 28 3.17 1.05 -6.25
CA LEU A 28 4.10 0.85 -7.36
C LEU A 28 5.05 -0.28 -7.00
N THR A 29 5.13 -1.30 -7.83
CA THR A 29 6.07 -2.41 -7.64
C THR A 29 7.03 -2.52 -8.83
N ALA A 30 8.33 -2.48 -8.56
CA ALA A 30 9.37 -2.89 -9.50
C ALA A 30 9.68 -4.37 -9.27
N VAL A 31 9.72 -5.16 -10.36
CA VAL A 31 9.91 -6.62 -10.29
C VAL A 31 11.03 -7.02 -11.24
N ASP A 32 11.86 -7.96 -10.80
CA ASP A 32 12.99 -8.50 -11.56
C ASP A 32 13.94 -7.39 -12.06
N THR A 33 14.43 -6.62 -11.13
CA THR A 33 15.35 -5.51 -11.41
C THR A 33 16.68 -6.01 -12.00
N GLY A 34 17.22 -5.32 -13.03
CA GLY A 34 18.46 -5.74 -13.68
C GLY A 34 19.72 -5.41 -12.88
N SER A 35 19.77 -4.21 -12.29
CA SER A 35 20.83 -3.68 -11.40
C SER A 35 20.25 -2.50 -10.62
N ALA A 36 21.05 -1.64 -10.02
CA ALA A 36 20.54 -0.42 -9.37
C ALA A 36 19.75 0.46 -10.33
N GLY A 37 18.68 1.07 -9.84
CA GLY A 37 17.83 1.93 -10.63
C GLY A 37 16.69 2.54 -9.84
N TYR A 38 15.80 3.24 -10.54
CA TYR A 38 14.62 3.83 -9.95
C TYR A 38 13.49 4.05 -10.97
N LEU A 39 12.29 4.19 -10.44
CA LEU A 39 11.12 4.66 -11.16
C LEU A 39 10.69 6.03 -10.63
N ALA A 40 10.19 6.87 -11.52
CA ALA A 40 9.41 8.05 -11.18
C ALA A 40 8.06 7.97 -11.87
N ILE A 41 7.02 8.46 -11.21
CA ILE A 41 5.67 8.61 -11.81
C ILE A 41 5.23 10.06 -11.68
N THR A 42 4.65 10.58 -12.76
CA THR A 42 4.08 11.92 -12.86
C THR A 42 2.70 11.86 -13.49
N PRO A 43 1.89 12.95 -13.44
CA PRO A 43 0.77 13.09 -14.37
C PRO A 43 1.21 12.90 -15.83
N GLY A 44 0.33 12.37 -16.68
CA GLY A 44 0.65 11.98 -18.06
C GLY A 44 1.09 13.11 -18.98
N ASP A 45 0.77 14.36 -18.61
CA ASP A 45 1.15 15.58 -19.34
C ASP A 45 2.52 16.15 -18.95
N ARG A 46 3.30 15.46 -18.10
CA ARG A 46 4.59 15.90 -17.59
C ARG A 46 5.75 15.16 -18.26
N ALA A 47 6.44 15.83 -19.16
CA ALA A 47 7.59 15.26 -19.87
C ALA A 47 8.86 15.09 -19.02
N ALA A 48 8.85 15.55 -17.76
CA ALA A 48 10.01 15.50 -16.85
C ALA A 48 9.59 15.29 -15.40
N PHE A 49 10.50 14.73 -14.60
CA PHE A 49 10.36 14.53 -13.17
C PHE A 49 11.56 15.08 -12.41
N SER A 50 11.37 15.44 -11.14
CA SER A 50 12.41 15.96 -10.24
C SER A 50 12.72 15.02 -9.07
N ALA A 51 11.89 14.00 -8.84
CA ALA A 51 12.01 13.05 -7.72
C ALA A 51 11.71 11.63 -8.18
N SER A 52 12.39 10.66 -7.58
CA SER A 52 12.04 9.24 -7.76
C SER A 52 10.86 8.86 -6.87
N THR A 53 10.03 7.94 -7.36
CA THR A 53 8.94 7.34 -6.60
C THR A 53 9.38 6.05 -5.91
N LEU A 54 10.24 5.27 -6.55
CA LEU A 54 10.70 3.97 -6.06
C LEU A 54 12.16 3.75 -6.46
N ASN A 55 13.00 3.31 -5.52
CA ASN A 55 14.42 3.06 -5.76
C ASN A 55 14.80 1.63 -5.34
N TRP A 56 15.77 1.05 -6.04
CA TRP A 56 16.38 -0.23 -5.69
C TRP A 56 17.90 -0.20 -5.97
N SER A 57 18.64 -1.04 -5.25
CA SER A 57 20.12 -1.06 -5.32
C SER A 57 20.69 -2.34 -5.93
N THR A 58 19.89 -3.39 -6.08
CA THR A 58 20.36 -4.73 -6.48
C THR A 58 19.55 -5.29 -7.64
N ALA A 59 20.13 -6.26 -8.33
CA ALA A 59 19.42 -7.08 -9.32
C ALA A 59 18.45 -8.06 -8.64
N ARG A 60 17.43 -8.46 -9.37
CA ARG A 60 16.43 -9.45 -8.97
C ARG A 60 15.66 -9.07 -7.68
N ASP A 61 15.60 -7.76 -7.41
CA ASP A 61 14.78 -7.26 -6.29
C ASP A 61 13.31 -7.15 -6.71
N VAL A 62 12.43 -7.24 -5.72
CA VAL A 62 11.01 -6.92 -5.81
C VAL A 62 10.72 -5.87 -4.76
N VAL A 63 10.50 -4.66 -5.21
CA VAL A 63 10.38 -3.49 -4.35
C VAL A 63 9.07 -2.78 -4.61
N ALA A 64 8.35 -2.40 -3.55
CA ALA A 64 7.09 -1.68 -3.64
C ALA A 64 7.13 -0.38 -2.84
N ASN A 65 6.37 0.63 -3.31
CA ASN A 65 6.12 1.87 -2.60
C ASN A 65 4.70 2.35 -2.84
N GLY A 66 3.93 2.56 -1.76
CA GLY A 66 2.60 3.14 -1.80
C GLY A 66 2.67 4.66 -1.75
N THR A 67 1.94 5.34 -2.64
CA THR A 67 1.94 6.80 -2.72
C THR A 67 0.74 7.31 -3.54
N VAL A 68 0.71 8.60 -3.79
CA VAL A 68 -0.32 9.30 -4.58
C VAL A 68 0.34 10.01 -5.75
N VAL A 69 -0.35 10.02 -6.90
CA VAL A 69 0.03 10.83 -8.07
C VAL A 69 -1.20 11.52 -8.65
N GLY A 70 -1.03 12.76 -9.12
CA GLY A 70 -2.04 13.46 -9.91
C GLY A 70 -2.28 12.76 -11.25
N LEU A 71 -3.49 12.91 -11.79
CA LEU A 71 -3.83 12.50 -13.14
C LEU A 71 -3.83 13.73 -14.06
N ASP A 72 -3.49 13.54 -15.33
CA ASP A 72 -3.76 14.56 -16.34
C ASP A 72 -5.26 14.60 -16.70
N ALA A 73 -5.64 15.51 -17.58
CA ALA A 73 -7.05 15.68 -18.01
C ALA A 73 -7.63 14.44 -18.75
N ALA A 74 -6.78 13.57 -19.25
CA ALA A 74 -7.15 12.31 -19.92
C ALA A 74 -7.04 11.10 -18.98
N HIS A 75 -6.79 11.31 -17.68
CA HIS A 75 -6.57 10.28 -16.65
C HIS A 75 -5.35 9.41 -16.91
N HIS A 76 -4.30 9.99 -17.47
CA HIS A 76 -3.03 9.31 -17.66
C HIS A 76 -2.03 9.62 -16.55
N VAL A 77 -1.10 8.70 -16.38
CA VAL A 77 0.16 8.87 -15.65
C VAL A 77 1.33 8.52 -16.58
N GLU A 78 2.50 9.12 -16.35
CA GLU A 78 3.71 8.75 -17.07
C GLU A 78 4.73 8.14 -16.12
N VAL A 79 5.23 6.95 -16.48
CA VAL A 79 6.22 6.18 -15.71
C VAL A 79 7.57 6.27 -16.40
N PHE A 80 8.56 6.77 -15.68
CA PHE A 80 9.95 6.88 -16.12
C PHE A 80 10.80 5.81 -15.45
N ALA A 81 11.65 5.13 -16.23
CA ALA A 81 12.63 4.18 -15.72
C ALA A 81 14.06 4.69 -15.95
N ARG A 82 14.91 4.60 -14.93
CA ARG A 82 16.32 4.99 -14.97
C ARG A 82 17.19 3.93 -14.28
N GLY A 83 18.46 3.87 -14.71
CA GLY A 83 19.42 2.89 -14.23
C GLY A 83 19.27 1.56 -14.95
N SER A 84 18.50 0.62 -14.45
CA SER A 84 18.30 -0.70 -15.05
C SER A 84 16.88 -0.98 -15.52
N ALA A 85 16.74 -2.03 -16.32
CA ALA A 85 15.42 -2.54 -16.71
C ALA A 85 14.71 -3.19 -15.52
N THR A 86 13.40 -3.08 -15.49
CA THR A 86 12.51 -3.73 -14.52
C THR A 86 11.13 -3.91 -15.13
N HIS A 87 10.38 -4.87 -14.64
CA HIS A 87 8.94 -4.91 -14.83
C HIS A 87 8.26 -3.98 -13.82
N VAL A 88 7.13 -3.40 -14.21
CA VAL A 88 6.38 -2.43 -13.41
C VAL A 88 4.96 -2.91 -13.21
N ILE A 89 4.50 -2.89 -11.97
CA ILE A 89 3.11 -3.14 -11.60
C ILE A 89 2.59 -1.89 -10.87
N ILE A 90 1.38 -1.47 -11.20
CA ILE A 90 0.67 -0.38 -10.55
C ILE A 90 -0.66 -0.93 -10.05
N ASP A 91 -0.80 -1.07 -8.74
CA ASP A 91 -2.03 -1.48 -8.08
C ASP A 91 -2.73 -0.22 -7.55
N VAL A 92 -3.82 0.20 -8.16
CA VAL A 92 -4.60 1.36 -7.69
C VAL A 92 -5.46 0.91 -6.50
N VAL A 93 -5.31 1.61 -5.37
CA VAL A 93 -6.02 1.32 -4.13
C VAL A 93 -7.10 2.35 -3.79
N GLY A 94 -7.11 3.48 -4.49
CA GLY A 94 -8.11 4.54 -4.31
C GLY A 94 -7.92 5.68 -5.30
N PHE A 95 -8.87 6.61 -5.29
CA PHE A 95 -8.80 7.84 -6.08
C PHE A 95 -9.25 9.05 -5.27
N TYR A 96 -8.84 10.21 -5.71
CA TYR A 96 -9.25 11.51 -5.16
C TYR A 96 -10.03 12.29 -6.21
N SER A 97 -11.10 12.93 -5.77
CA SER A 97 -11.92 13.83 -6.59
C SER A 97 -12.23 15.10 -5.81
N PRO A 98 -12.54 16.22 -6.47
CA PRO A 98 -13.01 17.44 -5.79
C PRO A 98 -14.25 17.13 -4.94
N VAL A 99 -14.30 17.71 -3.75
CA VAL A 99 -15.42 17.53 -2.81
C VAL A 99 -16.78 17.89 -3.42
N SER A 100 -16.80 18.87 -4.32
CA SER A 100 -18.02 19.30 -5.04
C SER A 100 -18.59 18.24 -5.98
N SER A 101 -17.76 17.31 -6.46
CA SER A 101 -18.17 16.26 -7.41
C SER A 101 -18.43 14.91 -6.78
N THR A 102 -18.12 14.75 -5.47
CA THR A 102 -18.30 13.50 -4.73
C THR A 102 -18.84 13.77 -3.34
N PRO A 103 -20.16 14.10 -3.21
CA PRO A 103 -20.77 14.43 -1.91
C PRO A 103 -20.66 13.26 -0.92
N ASP A 104 -20.68 12.01 -1.39
CA ASP A 104 -20.56 10.80 -0.59
C ASP A 104 -19.10 10.34 -0.38
N GLY A 105 -18.12 11.15 -0.77
CA GLY A 105 -16.70 10.87 -0.57
C GLY A 105 -16.29 10.93 0.89
N ALA A 106 -15.16 10.29 1.21
CA ALA A 106 -14.55 10.35 2.53
C ALA A 106 -13.41 11.39 2.58
N LEU A 107 -13.24 12.01 3.73
CA LEU A 107 -12.13 12.90 4.02
C LEU A 107 -11.05 12.16 4.81
N PHE A 108 -9.80 12.52 4.54
CA PHE A 108 -8.65 12.03 5.31
C PHE A 108 -8.54 12.76 6.64
N HIS A 109 -8.32 11.99 7.70
CA HIS A 109 -8.07 12.45 9.06
C HIS A 109 -6.71 11.90 9.51
N PRO A 110 -5.66 12.73 9.60
CA PRO A 110 -4.35 12.27 10.05
C PRO A 110 -4.37 11.91 11.53
N LEU A 111 -3.56 10.92 11.89
CA LEU A 111 -3.31 10.52 13.27
C LEU A 111 -1.84 10.74 13.64
N HIS A 112 -1.53 10.89 14.92
CA HIS A 112 -0.20 10.51 15.38
C HIS A 112 0.00 9.03 15.10
N PRO A 113 1.11 8.61 14.46
CA PRO A 113 1.34 7.21 14.13
C PRO A 113 1.09 6.30 15.34
N ALA A 114 0.21 5.33 15.17
CA ALA A 114 -0.26 4.47 16.26
C ALA A 114 -0.04 3.00 15.92
N ARG A 115 0.71 2.26 16.75
CA ARG A 115 0.88 0.82 16.60
C ARG A 115 -0.47 0.13 16.76
N ALA A 116 -1.00 -0.44 15.68
CA ALA A 116 -2.23 -1.22 15.70
C ALA A 116 -1.96 -2.71 15.91
N TYR A 117 -0.87 -3.24 15.33
CA TYR A 117 -0.56 -4.66 15.39
C TYR A 117 0.95 -4.93 15.24
N ASP A 118 1.42 -5.93 15.98
CA ASP A 118 2.77 -6.46 15.85
C ASP A 118 2.74 -7.97 16.12
N SER A 119 3.07 -8.76 15.12
CA SER A 119 3.05 -10.23 15.24
C SER A 119 4.12 -10.79 16.15
N ARG A 120 5.09 -9.97 16.57
CA ARG A 120 6.17 -10.37 17.50
C ARG A 120 5.68 -10.46 18.94
N TRP A 121 4.59 -9.77 19.31
CA TRP A 121 4.02 -9.83 20.68
C TRP A 121 3.70 -11.26 21.14
N SER A 122 3.34 -12.14 20.22
CA SER A 122 3.01 -13.55 20.50
C SER A 122 3.82 -14.52 19.65
N ASP A 123 4.95 -14.07 19.09
CA ASP A 123 5.78 -14.82 18.12
C ASP A 123 4.95 -15.53 17.01
N ASN A 124 3.94 -14.85 16.53
CA ASN A 124 3.00 -15.40 15.58
C ASN A 124 3.25 -14.87 14.15
N ARG A 125 4.23 -15.47 13.47
CA ARG A 125 4.60 -15.13 12.09
C ARG A 125 3.45 -15.33 11.11
N LEU A 126 3.40 -14.51 10.07
CA LEU A 126 2.60 -14.83 8.90
C LEU A 126 3.30 -15.91 8.09
N ALA A 127 2.52 -16.90 7.67
CA ALA A 127 2.96 -17.97 6.78
C ALA A 127 1.89 -18.21 5.70
N PRO A 128 2.27 -18.58 4.47
CA PRO A 128 1.30 -18.88 3.40
C PRO A 128 0.30 -19.96 3.78
N THR A 129 0.76 -20.96 4.56
CA THR A 129 -0.05 -22.11 5.04
C THR A 129 -0.94 -21.78 6.24
N ALA A 130 -0.65 -20.68 6.96
CA ALA A 130 -1.45 -20.29 8.13
C ALA A 130 -2.76 -19.57 7.75
N GLY A 131 -3.00 -19.34 6.46
CA GLY A 131 -4.18 -18.64 5.99
C GLY A 131 -4.13 -17.14 6.23
N GLU A 132 -5.30 -16.56 6.43
CA GLU A 132 -5.47 -15.12 6.62
C GLU A 132 -5.44 -14.75 8.10
N ARG A 133 -4.87 -13.60 8.38
CA ARG A 133 -4.88 -13.00 9.71
C ARG A 133 -5.78 -11.77 9.74
N LEU A 134 -6.83 -11.85 10.54
CA LEU A 134 -7.70 -10.72 10.82
C LEU A 134 -7.00 -9.79 11.82
N ILE A 135 -6.94 -8.50 11.50
CA ILE A 135 -6.27 -7.46 12.30
C ILE A 135 -7.29 -6.36 12.61
N ASN A 136 -7.42 -6.02 13.88
CA ASN A 136 -8.17 -4.86 14.31
C ASN A 136 -7.25 -3.63 14.37
N VAL A 137 -7.58 -2.58 13.62
CA VAL A 137 -6.81 -1.33 13.54
C VAL A 137 -7.47 -0.19 14.32
N ALA A 138 -8.41 -0.49 15.20
CA ALA A 138 -9.14 0.53 15.95
C ALA A 138 -8.29 1.29 16.96
N ASP A 139 -7.33 0.60 17.59
CA ASP A 139 -6.68 1.03 18.82
C ASP A 139 -5.19 1.35 18.63
N SER A 140 -4.66 2.20 19.52
CA SER A 140 -3.22 2.37 19.70
C SER A 140 -2.71 1.43 20.80
N ARG A 141 -1.59 0.74 20.55
CA ARG A 141 -1.01 -0.26 21.43
C ARG A 141 0.49 -0.01 21.66
N THR A 142 1.04 -0.53 22.77
CA THR A 142 2.48 -0.46 23.03
C THR A 142 3.27 -1.30 22.02
N GLY A 143 4.49 -0.85 21.69
CA GLY A 143 5.35 -1.55 20.74
C GLY A 143 5.97 -2.84 21.28
N ASP A 144 6.09 -2.98 22.59
CA ASP A 144 6.76 -4.10 23.27
C ASP A 144 5.83 -5.28 23.60
N SER A 145 4.60 -4.99 24.05
CA SER A 145 3.70 -6.01 24.60
C SER A 145 2.31 -6.04 23.95
N GLY A 146 1.97 -5.04 23.13
CA GLY A 146 0.63 -4.89 22.57
C GLY A 146 -0.43 -4.44 23.57
N ALA A 147 -0.02 -3.96 24.75
CA ALA A 147 -0.97 -3.41 25.71
C ALA A 147 -1.71 -2.20 25.13
N LEU A 148 -2.98 -2.07 25.45
CA LEU A 148 -3.82 -0.96 24.99
C LEU A 148 -3.31 0.36 25.57
N ILE A 149 -3.07 1.36 24.71
CA ILE A 149 -2.75 2.74 25.11
C ILE A 149 -3.97 3.62 24.99
N ILE A 150 -4.53 3.72 23.79
CA ILE A 150 -5.69 4.56 23.48
C ILE A 150 -6.69 3.74 22.67
N PRO A 151 -7.92 3.53 23.19
CA PRO A 151 -8.96 2.87 22.43
C PRO A 151 -9.55 3.80 21.38
N GLY A 152 -9.95 3.24 20.23
CA GLY A 152 -10.75 3.93 19.23
C GLY A 152 -10.07 5.09 18.53
N VAL A 153 -8.72 5.10 18.38
CA VAL A 153 -8.02 6.13 17.59
C VAL A 153 -8.52 6.15 16.14
N VAL A 154 -8.96 5.00 15.61
CA VAL A 154 -9.71 4.91 14.36
C VAL A 154 -11.18 4.72 14.73
N PRO A 155 -12.08 5.69 14.44
CA PRO A 155 -13.48 5.62 14.83
C PRO A 155 -14.26 4.59 13.99
N ALA A 156 -15.42 4.17 14.48
CA ALA A 156 -16.30 3.22 13.77
C ALA A 156 -16.90 3.78 12.47
N THR A 157 -16.82 5.10 12.27
CA THR A 157 -17.22 5.79 11.04
C THR A 157 -16.17 5.71 9.95
N ALA A 158 -14.93 5.29 10.27
CA ALA A 158 -13.88 5.10 9.28
C ALA A 158 -14.26 4.00 8.28
N ILE A 159 -14.03 4.28 7.00
CA ILE A 159 -14.26 3.34 5.89
C ILE A 159 -12.95 2.81 5.30
N ALA A 160 -11.83 3.50 5.57
CA ALA A 160 -10.50 3.06 5.16
C ALA A 160 -9.45 3.60 6.14
N VAL A 161 -8.30 2.95 6.17
CA VAL A 161 -7.13 3.37 6.96
C VAL A 161 -5.91 3.47 6.07
N GLU A 162 -5.11 4.50 6.32
CA GLU A 162 -3.75 4.62 5.82
C GLU A 162 -2.80 4.07 6.87
N PHE A 163 -1.86 3.24 6.45
CA PHE A 163 -0.98 2.53 7.36
C PHE A 163 0.43 2.37 6.78
N ASN A 164 1.40 2.19 7.65
CA ASN A 164 2.72 1.69 7.33
C ASN A 164 2.80 0.21 7.72
N LEU A 165 3.08 -0.65 6.75
CA LEU A 165 3.34 -2.08 6.96
C LEU A 165 4.84 -2.31 6.96
N THR A 166 5.39 -2.81 8.06
CA THR A 166 6.76 -3.31 8.10
C THR A 166 6.76 -4.83 8.12
N ILE A 167 7.42 -5.44 7.15
CA ILE A 167 7.83 -6.84 7.19
C ILE A 167 9.21 -6.93 7.83
N THR A 168 9.45 -7.93 8.68
CA THR A 168 10.74 -8.08 9.35
C THR A 168 11.03 -9.54 9.72
N ASP A 169 12.32 -9.84 9.88
CA ASP A 169 12.79 -11.20 10.21
C ASP A 169 12.17 -12.23 9.25
N THR A 170 12.27 -11.98 7.95
CA THR A 170 11.80 -12.90 6.92
C THR A 170 12.59 -14.20 6.94
N ARG A 171 11.92 -15.34 6.77
CA ARG A 171 12.54 -16.68 6.75
C ARG A 171 12.07 -17.45 5.52
N GLY A 172 12.89 -18.35 5.03
CA GLY A 172 12.63 -19.11 3.80
C GLY A 172 13.14 -18.39 2.57
N SER A 173 12.43 -18.43 1.47
CA SER A 173 12.78 -17.80 0.19
C SER A 173 12.15 -16.39 0.04
N ALA A 174 11.95 -15.97 -1.20
CA ALA A 174 11.19 -14.76 -1.52
C ALA A 174 9.72 -14.91 -1.13
N GLY A 175 9.09 -13.79 -0.79
CA GLY A 175 7.68 -13.77 -0.44
C GLY A 175 7.08 -12.38 -0.48
N PHE A 176 5.81 -12.30 -0.12
CA PHE A 176 5.07 -11.05 -0.03
C PHE A 176 4.01 -11.09 1.07
N VAL A 177 3.56 -9.91 1.47
CA VAL A 177 2.35 -9.72 2.27
C VAL A 177 1.36 -8.89 1.48
N SER A 178 0.11 -9.32 1.47
CA SER A 178 -1.03 -8.57 0.98
C SER A 178 -1.89 -8.12 2.16
N ILE A 179 -2.21 -6.83 2.22
CA ILE A 179 -3.20 -6.26 3.13
C ILE A 179 -4.44 -5.96 2.31
N ARG A 180 -5.61 -6.41 2.78
CA ARG A 180 -6.86 -6.26 2.05
C ARG A 180 -8.06 -6.07 2.99
N PRO A 181 -9.21 -5.62 2.49
CA PRO A 181 -10.44 -5.56 3.28
C PRO A 181 -10.78 -6.92 3.88
N SER A 182 -11.30 -6.94 5.11
CA SER A 182 -11.63 -8.19 5.83
C SER A 182 -12.73 -9.02 5.19
N TRP A 183 -13.49 -8.47 4.26
CA TRP A 183 -14.53 -9.18 3.49
C TRP A 183 -14.05 -9.66 2.12
N ALA A 184 -12.82 -9.33 1.72
CA ALA A 184 -12.27 -9.83 0.47
C ALA A 184 -11.98 -11.32 0.58
N SER A 185 -12.40 -12.09 -0.42
CA SER A 185 -12.23 -13.54 -0.49
C SER A 185 -11.24 -13.94 -1.58
N GLY A 186 -10.85 -15.23 -1.59
CA GLY A 186 -9.94 -15.78 -2.59
C GLY A 186 -8.47 -15.48 -2.34
N SER A 187 -7.61 -15.85 -3.26
CA SER A 187 -6.17 -15.54 -3.19
C SER A 187 -5.91 -14.07 -3.51
N PRO A 188 -4.98 -13.39 -2.80
CA PRO A 188 -4.56 -12.05 -3.17
C PRO A 188 -4.01 -12.01 -4.59
N THR A 189 -4.40 -10.99 -5.35
CA THR A 189 -3.88 -10.70 -6.69
C THR A 189 -2.83 -9.58 -6.67
N THR A 190 -2.71 -8.88 -5.53
CA THR A 190 -1.81 -7.75 -5.31
C THR A 190 -0.96 -7.98 -4.06
N SER A 191 0.19 -7.34 -3.99
CA SER A 191 1.05 -7.35 -2.80
C SER A 191 1.19 -5.95 -2.23
N THR A 192 1.24 -5.84 -0.90
CA THR A 192 1.53 -4.58 -0.20
C THR A 192 3.03 -4.43 0.07
N ALA A 193 3.71 -5.51 0.45
CA ALA A 193 5.14 -5.53 0.68
C ALA A 193 5.76 -6.83 0.19
N ASN A 194 7.00 -6.76 -0.32
CA ASN A 194 7.71 -7.88 -0.91
C ASN A 194 9.13 -7.98 -0.34
N TRP A 195 9.68 -9.20 -0.35
CA TRP A 195 11.08 -9.43 -0.01
C TRP A 195 11.70 -10.50 -0.91
N PRO A 196 12.98 -10.34 -1.32
CA PRO A 196 13.65 -11.28 -2.22
C PRO A 196 14.34 -12.44 -1.51
N SER A 197 14.61 -12.32 -0.19
CA SER A 197 15.49 -13.24 0.54
C SER A 197 15.15 -13.27 2.04
N PRO A 198 15.67 -14.24 2.80
CA PRO A 198 15.54 -14.27 4.27
C PRO A 198 16.30 -13.10 4.92
N SER A 199 16.02 -12.90 6.20
CA SER A 199 16.61 -11.86 7.08
C SER A 199 16.40 -10.44 6.55
N PHE A 200 15.27 -10.20 5.89
CA PHE A 200 14.91 -8.93 5.28
C PHE A 200 13.99 -8.12 6.20
N THR A 201 14.18 -6.80 6.19
CA THR A 201 13.28 -5.84 6.83
C THR A 201 13.00 -4.72 5.83
N ARG A 202 11.72 -4.43 5.60
CA ARG A 202 11.27 -3.38 4.69
C ARG A 202 9.90 -2.87 5.12
N ALA A 203 9.68 -1.58 4.94
CA ALA A 203 8.38 -0.97 5.17
C ALA A 203 7.79 -0.45 3.87
N ASN A 204 6.46 -0.38 3.82
CA ASN A 204 5.70 0.26 2.76
C ASN A 204 4.42 0.87 3.33
N ALA A 205 4.12 2.10 2.93
CA ALA A 205 2.84 2.73 3.24
C ALA A 205 1.78 2.29 2.24
N SER A 206 0.53 2.17 2.66
CA SER A 206 -0.59 1.87 1.78
C SER A 206 -1.92 2.27 2.41
N LEU A 207 -2.99 2.13 1.62
CA LEU A 207 -4.37 2.40 1.98
C LEU A 207 -5.19 1.12 1.84
N VAL A 208 -6.09 0.86 2.79
CA VAL A 208 -7.03 -0.27 2.71
C VAL A 208 -8.40 0.10 3.29
N MET A 209 -9.46 -0.36 2.65
CA MET A 209 -10.80 -0.26 3.22
C MET A 209 -10.94 -1.14 4.45
N CYS A 210 -11.65 -0.66 5.46
CA CYS A 210 -11.99 -1.41 6.67
C CYS A 210 -13.51 -1.43 6.89
N ASN A 211 -14.00 -2.43 7.62
CA ASN A 211 -15.39 -2.51 8.03
C ASN A 211 -15.66 -1.65 9.29
N ARG A 212 -16.91 -1.61 9.73
CA ARG A 212 -17.30 -0.85 10.94
C ARG A 212 -16.60 -1.34 12.21
N GLN A 213 -16.13 -2.59 12.26
CA GLN A 213 -15.30 -3.13 13.34
C GLN A 213 -13.82 -2.75 13.19
N ARG A 214 -13.45 -1.99 12.15
CA ARG A 214 -12.07 -1.60 11.78
C ARG A 214 -11.18 -2.83 11.59
N LEU A 215 -11.72 -3.84 10.90
CA LEU A 215 -11.01 -5.07 10.59
C LEU A 215 -10.47 -5.02 9.16
N ILE A 216 -9.22 -5.44 9.03
CA ILE A 216 -8.53 -5.70 7.78
C ILE A 216 -7.92 -7.10 7.83
N THR A 217 -7.46 -7.62 6.71
CA THR A 217 -6.85 -8.95 6.63
C THR A 217 -5.44 -8.85 6.08
N ALA A 218 -4.50 -9.56 6.72
CA ALA A 218 -3.14 -9.79 6.21
C ALA A 218 -2.99 -11.25 5.74
N ARG A 219 -2.35 -11.45 4.60
CA ARG A 219 -1.99 -12.78 4.08
C ARG A 219 -0.57 -12.77 3.52
N ALA A 220 0.22 -13.77 3.90
CA ALA A 220 1.51 -14.03 3.28
C ALA A 220 1.35 -14.92 2.05
N GLY A 221 2.26 -14.76 1.09
CA GLY A 221 2.38 -15.61 -0.09
C GLY A 221 3.84 -15.91 -0.41
N GLY A 222 4.07 -16.86 -1.34
CA GLY A 222 5.39 -17.46 -1.58
C GLY A 222 5.67 -18.63 -0.64
N ASP A 223 6.94 -19.01 -0.50
CA ASP A 223 7.40 -20.12 0.35
C ASP A 223 8.17 -19.62 1.59
N ALA A 224 7.72 -18.50 2.16
CA ALA A 224 8.44 -17.77 3.18
C ALA A 224 7.52 -17.29 4.30
N THR A 225 8.09 -17.04 5.47
CA THR A 225 7.37 -16.47 6.61
C THR A 225 7.97 -15.14 7.02
N THR A 226 7.17 -14.30 7.68
CA THR A 226 7.61 -13.00 8.17
C THR A 226 6.88 -12.57 9.43
N HIS A 227 7.52 -11.76 10.24
CA HIS A 227 6.79 -10.91 11.17
C HIS A 227 6.26 -9.69 10.42
N ILE A 228 5.13 -9.17 10.88
CA ILE A 228 4.57 -7.91 10.42
C ILE A 228 4.32 -6.98 11.58
N VAL A 229 4.56 -5.71 11.32
CA VAL A 229 4.21 -4.58 12.18
C VAL A 229 3.33 -3.65 11.37
N LEU A 230 2.22 -3.21 11.94
CA LEU A 230 1.28 -2.30 11.28
C LEU A 230 1.03 -1.09 12.17
N ASP A 231 1.41 0.07 11.65
CA ASP A 231 1.20 1.37 12.28
C ASP A 231 0.17 2.16 11.47
N THR A 232 -0.93 2.59 12.11
CA THR A 232 -1.95 3.42 11.49
C THR A 232 -1.48 4.86 11.45
N LEU A 233 -1.58 5.52 10.29
CA LEU A 233 -1.15 6.90 10.04
C LEU A 233 -2.32 7.87 9.95
N GLY A 234 -3.50 7.37 9.59
CA GLY A 234 -4.71 8.12 9.42
C GLY A 234 -5.87 7.25 8.98
N TYR A 235 -7.02 7.85 8.84
CA TYR A 235 -8.22 7.17 8.37
C TYR A 235 -9.05 8.07 7.44
N TYR A 236 -9.90 7.45 6.66
CA TYR A 236 -10.89 8.11 5.82
C TYR A 236 -12.27 7.88 6.41
N ALA A 237 -13.03 8.96 6.61
CA ALA A 237 -14.41 8.88 7.09
C ALA A 237 -15.32 9.74 6.20
N PRO A 238 -16.60 9.35 5.99
CA PRO A 238 -17.58 10.17 5.32
C PRO A 238 -17.68 11.55 5.95
N ARG A 239 -17.97 12.56 5.13
CA ARG A 239 -18.29 13.90 5.67
C ARG A 239 -19.49 13.79 6.60
N ALA A 240 -19.37 14.39 7.78
CA ALA A 240 -20.58 14.60 8.59
C ALA A 240 -21.56 15.46 7.78
N THR A 241 -22.76 14.97 7.57
CA THR A 241 -23.85 15.79 7.04
C THR A 241 -24.16 16.83 8.10
N ILE A 242 -23.89 18.10 7.81
CA ILE A 242 -24.25 19.23 8.66
C ILE A 242 -25.76 19.44 8.58
#